data_c3a5ce0b7fb6a56673a6d17b341a0e8e
#
_entry.id   c3a5ce0b7fb6a56673a6d17b341a0e8e
#
_cell.length_a   1.000
_cell.length_b   1.000
_cell.length_c   1.000
_cell.angle_alpha   90.00
_cell.angle_beta   90.00
_cell.angle_gamma   90.00
#
_symmetry.space_group_name_H-M   'P 1'
#
loop_
_entity.id
_entity.type
_entity.pdbx_description
1 polymer ?
#
loop_
_entity_poly.entity_id
_entity_poly.type
_entity_poly.pdbx_seq_one_letter_code
_entity_poly.pdbx_strand_id
1 'polypeptide(L)'
;MIESSCFNGWYYGTSYESLKQDKINIGVFNPEGIRSFLKRPDIKLTVYYITASPKKRLLRQLNRENNPNVDEIVRRYSTDKQDFEHLDFEYAVLKNEDENDLTKCVELINLYTKSGIEYGQN
;
A
#
# COMPACT_ATOMS: atom_id res chain seq x y z
N MET A 1 -2.72 -8.73 17.38
CA MET A 1 -2.12 -8.03 16.23
C MET A 1 -2.79 -8.49 14.96
N ILE A 2 -3.18 -7.57 14.09
CA ILE A 2 -3.92 -7.88 12.87
C ILE A 2 -2.97 -8.33 11.76
N GLU A 3 -1.85 -7.63 11.59
CA GLU A 3 -0.82 -7.99 10.64
C GLU A 3 0.55 -7.65 11.21
N SER A 4 1.58 -8.31 10.70
CA SER A 4 2.95 -8.01 11.06
C SER A 4 3.86 -8.30 9.88
N SER A 5 4.94 -7.57 9.80
CA SER A 5 5.97 -7.78 8.79
C SER A 5 7.35 -7.50 9.37
N CYS A 6 8.36 -8.08 8.74
CA CYS A 6 9.75 -7.89 9.16
C CYS A 6 10.53 -7.25 8.02
N PHE A 7 11.25 -6.19 8.33
CA PHE A 7 12.07 -5.48 7.37
C PHE A 7 13.38 -5.05 8.03
N ASN A 8 14.50 -5.45 7.45
CA ASN A 8 15.85 -5.17 8.00
C ASN A 8 16.00 -5.54 9.49
N GLY A 9 15.36 -6.64 9.90
CA GLY A 9 15.40 -7.07 11.29
C GLY A 9 14.42 -6.36 12.21
N TRP A 10 13.66 -5.41 11.72
CA TRP A 10 12.63 -4.71 12.48
C TRP A 10 11.25 -5.30 12.17
N TYR A 11 10.44 -5.43 13.21
CA TYR A 11 9.07 -5.90 13.09
C TYR A 11 8.11 -4.73 13.11
N TYR A 12 7.16 -4.75 12.16
CA TYR A 12 6.10 -3.76 12.05
C TYR A 12 4.76 -4.49 12.10
N GLY A 13 3.78 -3.87 12.70
CA GLY A 13 2.48 -4.52 12.77
C GLY A 13 1.37 -3.57 13.14
N THR A 14 0.14 -4.02 12.90
CA THR A 14 -1.07 -3.31 13.23
C THR A 14 -1.87 -4.11 14.24
N SER A 15 -2.26 -3.48 15.34
CA SER A 15 -3.12 -4.09 16.35
C SER A 15 -4.52 -3.48 16.30
N TYR A 16 -5.51 -4.19 16.86
CA TYR A 16 -6.86 -3.66 16.99
C TYR A 16 -6.91 -2.36 17.78
N GLU A 17 -6.03 -2.21 18.75
CA GLU A 17 -5.96 -1.04 19.61
C GLU A 17 -5.55 0.22 18.86
N SER A 18 -4.79 0.07 17.78
CA SER A 18 -4.38 1.19 16.94
C SER A 18 -5.49 1.68 16.01
N LEU A 19 -6.53 0.88 15.81
CA LEU A 19 -7.65 1.23 14.93
C LEU A 19 -8.70 2.01 15.69
N LYS A 20 -9.19 3.08 15.08
CA LYS A 20 -10.28 3.89 15.62
C LYS A 20 -11.58 3.48 14.94
N GLN A 21 -12.51 2.94 15.72
CA GLN A 21 -13.72 2.31 15.19
C GLN A 21 -14.70 3.29 14.55
N ASP A 22 -14.69 4.54 14.98
CA ASP A 22 -15.60 5.59 14.50
C ASP A 22 -14.99 6.43 13.37
N LYS A 23 -13.83 6.04 12.86
CA LYS A 23 -13.10 6.80 11.86
C LYS A 23 -12.58 5.89 10.77
N ILE A 24 -12.26 6.50 9.63
CA ILE A 24 -11.57 5.82 8.53
C ILE A 24 -10.11 5.77 8.88
N ASN A 25 -9.55 4.57 8.84
CA ASN A 25 -8.14 4.34 9.11
C ASN A 25 -7.42 4.09 7.78
N ILE A 26 -6.28 4.74 7.59
CA ILE A 26 -5.49 4.64 6.37
C ILE A 26 -4.13 4.06 6.71
N GLY A 27 -3.65 3.13 5.89
CA GLY A 27 -2.35 2.54 6.08
C GLY A 27 -1.71 2.15 4.76
N VAL A 28 -0.42 1.91 4.80
CA VAL A 28 0.37 1.44 3.66
C VAL A 28 0.87 0.04 4.01
N PHE A 29 0.57 -0.93 3.17
CA PHE A 29 0.85 -2.34 3.45
C PHE A 29 1.42 -3.03 2.22
N ASN A 30 2.20 -4.09 2.48
CA ASN A 30 2.57 -5.03 1.43
C ASN A 30 1.42 -6.03 1.19
N PRO A 31 1.48 -6.84 0.12
CA PRO A 31 0.40 -7.78 -0.18
C PRO A 31 0.10 -8.77 0.95
N GLU A 32 1.13 -9.22 1.65
CA GLU A 32 0.95 -10.13 2.78
C GLU A 32 0.19 -9.48 3.94
N GLY A 33 0.48 -8.21 4.23
CA GLY A 33 -0.27 -7.44 5.21
C GLY A 33 -1.74 -7.30 4.84
N ILE A 34 -2.02 -7.03 3.56
CA ILE A 34 -3.40 -6.98 3.06
C ILE A 34 -4.12 -8.31 3.28
N ARG A 35 -3.47 -9.43 2.97
CA ARG A 35 -4.06 -10.75 3.19
C ARG A 35 -4.38 -11.00 4.65
N SER A 36 -3.54 -10.51 5.56
CA SER A 36 -3.80 -10.61 7.00
C SER A 36 -5.06 -9.85 7.41
N PHE A 37 -5.27 -8.65 6.86
CA PHE A 37 -6.50 -7.88 7.09
C PHE A 37 -7.73 -8.60 6.52
N LEU A 38 -7.61 -9.19 5.35
CA LEU A 38 -8.73 -9.88 4.70
C LEU A 38 -9.21 -11.12 5.47
N LYS A 39 -8.40 -11.65 6.35
CA LYS A 39 -8.79 -12.74 7.25
C LYS A 39 -9.67 -12.29 8.41
N ARG A 40 -9.86 -10.98 8.57
CA ARG A 40 -10.64 -10.39 9.66
C ARG A 40 -12.00 -9.93 9.15
N PRO A 41 -13.08 -10.70 9.36
CA PRO A 41 -14.39 -10.36 8.81
C PRO A 41 -15.03 -9.12 9.44
N ASP A 42 -14.55 -8.69 10.59
CA ASP A 42 -15.03 -7.51 11.30
C ASP A 42 -14.40 -6.21 10.79
N ILE A 43 -13.44 -6.31 9.86
CA ILE A 43 -12.77 -5.15 9.28
C ILE A 43 -13.22 -5.02 7.82
N LYS A 44 -13.76 -3.86 7.47
CA LYS A 44 -14.06 -3.50 6.09
C LYS A 44 -12.81 -2.87 5.48
N LEU A 45 -12.32 -3.48 4.40
CA LEU A 45 -11.08 -3.07 3.78
C LEU A 45 -11.31 -2.62 2.35
N THR A 46 -10.82 -1.42 2.03
CA THR A 46 -10.74 -0.94 0.66
C THR A 46 -9.27 -0.87 0.28
N VAL A 47 -8.90 -1.57 -0.77
CA VAL A 47 -7.51 -1.70 -1.20
C VAL A 47 -7.27 -0.88 -2.47
N TYR A 48 -6.28 -0.01 -2.41
CA TYR A 48 -5.81 0.73 -3.57
C TYR A 48 -4.39 0.31 -3.90
N TYR A 49 -4.16 -0.12 -5.13
CA TYR A 49 -2.84 -0.43 -5.64
C TYR A 49 -2.35 0.78 -6.44
N ILE A 50 -1.39 1.50 -5.89
CA ILE A 50 -0.82 2.67 -6.55
C ILE A 50 0.38 2.23 -7.36
N THR A 51 0.32 2.43 -8.68
CA THR A 51 1.34 1.95 -9.60
C THR A 51 2.11 3.09 -10.25
N ALA A 52 3.32 2.77 -10.68
CA ALA A 52 4.14 3.61 -11.52
C ALA A 52 5.03 2.71 -12.38
N SER A 53 5.60 3.27 -13.47
CA SER A 53 6.52 2.48 -14.28
C SER A 53 7.76 2.07 -13.47
N PRO A 54 8.41 0.96 -13.85
CA PRO A 54 9.63 0.51 -13.15
C PRO A 54 10.71 1.60 -13.08
N LYS A 55 10.90 2.33 -14.16
CA LYS A 55 11.88 3.44 -14.20
C LYS A 55 11.53 4.51 -13.17
N LYS A 56 10.27 4.95 -13.12
CA LYS A 56 9.82 5.97 -12.17
C LYS A 56 9.98 5.52 -10.73
N ARG A 57 9.59 4.29 -10.43
CA ARG A 57 9.73 3.72 -9.10
C ARG A 57 11.17 3.69 -8.63
N LEU A 58 12.06 3.22 -9.49
CA LEU A 58 13.47 3.12 -9.16
C LEU A 58 14.11 4.50 -9.00
N LEU A 59 13.84 5.43 -9.91
CA LEU A 59 14.35 6.79 -9.81
C LEU A 59 13.88 7.50 -8.56
N ARG A 60 12.63 7.33 -8.17
CA ARG A 60 12.09 7.94 -6.94
C ARG A 60 12.81 7.41 -5.70
N GLN A 61 13.09 6.12 -5.65
CA GLN A 61 13.83 5.54 -4.54
C GLN A 61 15.27 6.05 -4.49
N LEU A 62 15.95 6.12 -5.63
CA LEU A 62 17.33 6.62 -5.71
C LEU A 62 17.43 8.09 -5.31
N ASN A 63 16.44 8.90 -5.67
CA ASN A 63 16.44 10.33 -5.42
C ASN A 63 15.94 10.71 -4.02
N ARG A 64 15.38 9.78 -3.27
CA ARG A 64 14.82 10.05 -1.94
C ARG A 64 15.90 10.41 -0.93
N GLU A 65 17.08 9.87 -1.08
CA GLU A 65 18.19 10.07 -0.16
C GLU A 65 19.38 10.70 -0.88
N ASN A 66 20.16 11.51 -0.14
CA ASN A 66 21.35 12.14 -0.70
C ASN A 66 22.46 11.14 -0.99
N ASN A 67 22.53 10.08 -0.20
CA ASN A 67 23.56 9.06 -0.36
C ASN A 67 22.93 7.67 -0.25
N PRO A 68 22.21 7.23 -1.30
CA PRO A 68 21.44 5.99 -1.24
C PRO A 68 22.32 4.75 -1.24
N ASN A 69 21.89 3.74 -0.51
CA ASN A 69 22.46 2.40 -0.62
C ASN A 69 21.85 1.72 -1.85
N VAL A 70 22.56 1.77 -2.96
CA VAL A 70 22.07 1.29 -4.26
C VAL A 70 21.78 -0.20 -4.23
N ASP A 71 22.65 -0.99 -3.63
CA ASP A 71 22.47 -2.45 -3.56
C ASP A 71 21.20 -2.83 -2.80
N GLU A 72 20.93 -2.14 -1.70
CA GLU A 72 19.70 -2.36 -0.94
C GLU A 72 18.46 -1.96 -1.71
N ILE A 73 18.51 -0.85 -2.44
CA ILE A 73 17.40 -0.38 -3.28
C ILE A 73 17.10 -1.40 -4.38
N VAL A 74 18.13 -1.93 -5.04
CA VAL A 74 17.98 -2.93 -6.09
C VAL A 74 17.38 -4.22 -5.51
N ARG A 75 17.85 -4.65 -4.35
CA ARG A 75 17.31 -5.82 -3.67
C ARG A 75 15.83 -5.66 -3.36
N ARG A 76 15.43 -4.52 -2.80
CA ARG A 76 14.03 -4.23 -2.49
C ARG A 76 13.16 -4.18 -3.73
N TYR A 77 13.67 -3.56 -4.80
CA TYR A 77 12.97 -3.50 -6.06
C TYR A 77 12.65 -4.90 -6.59
N SER A 78 13.62 -5.81 -6.55
CA SER A 78 13.42 -7.19 -7.00
C SER A 78 12.43 -7.94 -6.12
N THR A 79 12.52 -7.77 -4.81
CA THR A 79 11.60 -8.39 -3.86
C THR A 79 10.16 -7.88 -4.06
N ASP A 80 10.00 -6.57 -4.18
CA ASP A 80 8.70 -5.97 -4.40
C ASP A 80 8.07 -6.44 -5.71
N LYS A 81 8.87 -6.57 -6.77
CA LYS A 81 8.39 -7.08 -8.04
C LYS A 81 7.79 -8.46 -7.89
N GLN A 82 8.43 -9.34 -7.14
CA GLN A 82 7.93 -10.69 -6.88
C GLN A 82 6.67 -10.67 -6.02
N ASP A 83 6.67 -9.85 -4.96
CA ASP A 83 5.56 -9.76 -4.03
C ASP A 83 4.28 -9.25 -4.69
N PHE A 84 4.40 -8.34 -5.66
CA PHE A 84 3.27 -7.73 -6.34
C PHE A 84 2.91 -8.42 -7.66
N GLU A 85 3.58 -9.48 -8.03
CA GLU A 85 3.33 -10.18 -9.29
C GLU A 85 2.00 -10.90 -9.32
N HIS A 86 1.59 -11.50 -8.20
CA HIS A 86 0.36 -12.27 -8.10
C HIS A 86 -0.50 -11.78 -6.93
N LEU A 87 -1.40 -10.84 -7.22
CA LEU A 87 -2.36 -10.36 -6.24
C LEU A 87 -3.66 -11.15 -6.36
N ASP A 88 -4.04 -11.83 -5.29
CA ASP A 88 -5.19 -12.73 -5.23
C ASP A 88 -6.39 -12.12 -4.48
N PHE A 89 -6.48 -10.79 -4.44
CA PHE A 89 -7.56 -10.07 -3.80
C PHE A 89 -8.02 -8.90 -4.67
N GLU A 90 -9.22 -8.37 -4.38
CA GLU A 90 -9.75 -7.23 -5.12
C GLU A 90 -9.04 -5.94 -4.72
N TYR A 91 -8.78 -5.10 -5.71
CA TYR A 91 -8.17 -3.79 -5.50
C TYR A 91 -8.51 -2.86 -6.66
N ALA A 92 -8.47 -1.56 -6.37
CA ALA A 92 -8.56 -0.53 -7.39
C ALA A 92 -7.17 -0.06 -7.76
N VAL A 93 -6.89 0.05 -9.05
CA VAL A 93 -5.58 0.51 -9.53
C VAL A 93 -5.59 2.02 -9.70
N LEU A 94 -4.64 2.69 -9.07
CA LEU A 94 -4.41 4.12 -9.22
C LEU A 94 -3.01 4.34 -9.77
N LYS A 95 -2.92 5.08 -10.86
CA LYS A 95 -1.65 5.32 -11.53
C LYS A 95 -1.02 6.61 -11.02
N ASN A 96 0.21 6.53 -10.53
CA ASN A 96 1.00 7.68 -10.06
C ASN A 96 2.28 7.80 -10.88
N GLU A 97 2.13 8.14 -12.16
CA GLU A 97 3.23 8.21 -13.11
C GLU A 97 3.81 9.62 -13.20
N ASP A 98 2.95 10.62 -13.41
CA ASP A 98 3.33 12.01 -13.63
C ASP A 98 3.04 12.89 -12.41
N GLU A 99 3.53 14.14 -12.42
CA GLU A 99 3.38 15.07 -11.30
C GLU A 99 1.92 15.30 -10.89
N ASN A 100 1.01 15.33 -11.85
CA ASN A 100 -0.43 15.56 -11.58
C ASN A 100 -1.16 14.31 -11.11
N ASP A 101 -0.58 13.14 -11.27
CA ASP A 101 -1.24 11.88 -10.95
C ASP A 101 -1.44 11.70 -9.44
N LEU A 102 -0.52 12.19 -8.61
CA LEU A 102 -0.67 12.09 -7.16
C LEU A 102 -1.93 12.81 -6.69
N THR A 103 -2.15 14.03 -7.18
CA THR A 103 -3.36 14.79 -6.85
C THR A 103 -4.62 14.05 -7.30
N LYS A 104 -4.60 13.46 -8.49
CA LYS A 104 -5.73 12.68 -9.00
C LYS A 104 -5.99 11.44 -8.13
N CYS A 105 -4.95 10.76 -7.68
CA CYS A 105 -5.09 9.62 -6.78
C CYS A 105 -5.76 10.02 -5.47
N VAL A 106 -5.30 11.10 -4.86
CA VAL A 106 -5.88 11.62 -3.62
C VAL A 106 -7.34 12.00 -3.80
N GLU A 107 -7.67 12.67 -4.90
CA GLU A 107 -9.04 13.06 -5.21
C GLU A 107 -9.97 11.85 -5.37
N LEU A 108 -9.51 10.81 -6.06
CA LEU A 108 -10.29 9.59 -6.25
C LEU A 108 -10.53 8.86 -4.92
N ILE A 109 -9.51 8.74 -4.10
CA ILE A 109 -9.63 8.12 -2.78
C ILE A 109 -10.63 8.88 -1.91
N ASN A 110 -10.53 10.21 -1.90
CA ASN A 110 -11.46 11.07 -1.15
C ASN A 110 -12.89 10.94 -1.66
N LEU A 111 -13.06 10.89 -2.97
CA LEU A 111 -14.39 10.76 -3.59
C LEU A 111 -15.07 9.45 -3.17
N TYR A 112 -14.37 8.34 -3.26
CA TYR A 112 -14.91 7.04 -2.85
C TYR A 112 -15.21 7.00 -1.37
N THR A 113 -14.35 7.59 -0.56
CA THR A 113 -14.56 7.66 0.89
C THR A 113 -15.79 8.48 1.25
N LYS A 114 -15.97 9.64 0.64
CA LYS A 114 -17.10 10.54 0.90
C LYS A 114 -18.43 9.97 0.41
N SER A 115 -18.41 9.28 -0.71
CA SER A 115 -19.64 8.71 -1.29
C SER A 115 -20.11 7.45 -0.56
N GLY A 116 -19.33 6.92 0.35
CA GLY A 116 -19.63 5.67 1.02
C GLY A 116 -19.46 4.44 0.14
N ILE A 117 -18.89 4.61 -1.04
CA ILE A 117 -18.54 3.49 -1.92
C ILE A 117 -17.26 2.88 -1.42
N GLU A 118 -17.31 1.63 -1.00
CA GLU A 118 -16.16 0.89 -0.53
C GLU A 118 -15.99 -0.35 -1.37
N TYR A 119 -14.77 -0.57 -1.85
CA TYR A 119 -14.44 -1.80 -2.54
C TYR A 119 -14.41 -2.96 -1.55
N GLY A 120 -14.93 -4.10 -1.97
CA GLY A 120 -15.03 -5.26 -1.10
C GLY A 120 -16.18 -5.18 -0.11
N GLN A 121 -16.97 -4.15 -0.15
CA GLN A 121 -18.19 -4.04 0.63
C GLN A 121 -19.34 -4.71 -0.12
N ASN A 122 -19.99 -5.61 0.52
CA ASN A 122 -21.13 -6.34 -0.05
C ASN A 122 -22.41 -6.01 0.68
#